data_9a1e9b662dff39736589db053dedd6bc
#
_entry.id   9a1e9b662dff39736589db053dedd6bc
#
_cell.length_a   1.000
_cell.length_b   1.000
_cell.length_c   1.000
_cell.angle_alpha   90.00
_cell.angle_beta   90.00
_cell.angle_gamma   90.00
#
_symmetry.space_group_name_H-M   'P 1'
#
loop_
_entity.id
_entity.type
_entity.pdbx_description
1 polymer ?
#
loop_
_entity_poly.entity_id
_entity_poly.type
_entity_poly.pdbx_seq_one_letter_code
_entity_poly.pdbx_strand_id
1 'polypeptide(L)'
;MYICNQIMKKTMLIAAALCAALTLSAQQIRTNFRSEGMTHISTESERLQDMDLRVECVGFPDGSLMYQLYVDLRQKPAFTAPKGVKMTATLPGGGFVRADQIGRDDPTKSRLEDGLYLNRLRYALEAPDMEKLLRGVQTLELVTGWNPDDYLRYSFKDDAFSALLKRHCDAIVEASKGTIDLNVEPAGRVVQSGSILTASKPLVADGAALKYNVILSHLYYKESAKEDVDLAFQLGTEKQYGIETDAPVTFVLEDGTEITLPQTRDEVNFLYLYPSMDQLRSLAYGRIASLRIQTKDGTLTDAILNNSFSEALNQQYQLLMSLSEK
;
A
#
# COMPACT_ATOMS: atom_id res chain seq x y z
N MET A 1 -29.52 -42.16 -13.24
CA MET A 1 -28.43 -41.87 -12.28
C MET A 1 -27.15 -41.28 -12.90
N TYR A 2 -26.83 -41.54 -14.16
CA TYR A 2 -25.62 -41.05 -14.86
C TYR A 2 -25.67 -39.56 -15.27
N ILE A 3 -26.86 -39.06 -15.63
CA ILE A 3 -27.05 -37.66 -16.10
C ILE A 3 -26.88 -36.64 -14.97
N CYS A 4 -27.28 -36.98 -13.72
CA CYS A 4 -27.18 -36.10 -12.58
C CYS A 4 -25.70 -35.84 -12.15
N ASN A 5 -24.83 -36.86 -12.33
CA ASN A 5 -23.42 -36.75 -12.00
C ASN A 5 -22.58 -35.90 -12.98
N GLN A 6 -23.01 -35.86 -14.25
CA GLN A 6 -22.36 -34.99 -15.25
C GLN A 6 -22.73 -33.51 -15.10
N ILE A 7 -23.97 -33.23 -14.69
CA ILE A 7 -24.42 -31.84 -14.44
C ILE A 7 -23.72 -31.31 -13.19
N MET A 8 -23.67 -32.11 -12.13
CA MET A 8 -22.96 -31.71 -10.89
C MET A 8 -21.45 -31.45 -11.10
N LYS A 9 -20.76 -32.27 -11.92
CA LYS A 9 -19.34 -32.03 -12.26
C LYS A 9 -19.14 -30.77 -13.10
N LYS A 10 -20.03 -30.48 -14.05
CA LYS A 10 -19.97 -29.24 -14.83
C LYS A 10 -20.25 -27.99 -13.98
N THR A 11 -21.23 -28.08 -13.06
CA THR A 11 -21.53 -26.96 -12.15
C THR A 11 -20.41 -26.72 -11.14
N MET A 12 -19.76 -27.77 -10.63
CA MET A 12 -18.56 -27.63 -9.78
C MET A 12 -17.34 -27.05 -10.54
N LEU A 13 -17.15 -27.43 -11.81
CA LEU A 13 -16.06 -26.87 -12.62
C LEU A 13 -16.30 -25.39 -12.96
N ILE A 14 -17.54 -25.00 -13.20
CA ILE A 14 -17.90 -23.60 -13.44
C ILE A 14 -17.80 -22.79 -12.15
N ALA A 15 -18.23 -23.34 -11.01
CA ALA A 15 -18.04 -22.68 -9.71
C ALA A 15 -16.56 -22.56 -9.31
N ALA A 16 -15.74 -23.58 -9.56
CA ALA A 16 -14.30 -23.54 -9.33
C ALA A 16 -13.58 -22.57 -10.28
N ALA A 17 -14.03 -22.48 -11.55
CA ALA A 17 -13.52 -21.50 -12.51
C ALA A 17 -13.96 -20.06 -12.16
N LEU A 18 -15.19 -19.87 -11.66
CA LEU A 18 -15.65 -18.57 -11.13
C LEU A 18 -14.89 -18.18 -9.84
N CYS A 19 -14.69 -19.13 -8.92
CA CYS A 19 -13.87 -18.87 -7.72
C CYS A 19 -12.39 -18.60 -8.07
N ALA A 20 -11.82 -19.31 -9.07
CA ALA A 20 -10.47 -19.02 -9.56
C ALA A 20 -10.38 -17.70 -10.34
N ALA A 21 -11.47 -17.26 -10.99
CA ALA A 21 -11.55 -15.94 -11.62
C ALA A 21 -11.75 -14.80 -10.61
N LEU A 22 -12.32 -15.09 -9.43
CA LEU A 22 -12.47 -14.14 -8.32
C LEU A 22 -11.20 -14.05 -7.44
N THR A 23 -10.24 -14.95 -7.60
CA THR A 23 -8.89 -14.88 -6.98
C THR A 23 -7.83 -14.27 -7.91
N LEU A 24 -8.21 -13.61 -9.00
CA LEU A 24 -7.37 -12.57 -9.57
C LEU A 24 -7.26 -11.50 -8.48
N SER A 25 -6.17 -11.56 -7.71
CA SER A 25 -5.91 -10.62 -6.63
C SER A 25 -6.11 -9.22 -7.20
N ALA A 26 -7.18 -8.57 -6.75
CA ALA A 26 -7.37 -7.16 -7.07
C ALA A 26 -6.10 -6.45 -6.60
N GLN A 27 -5.45 -5.73 -7.51
CA GLN A 27 -4.25 -4.98 -7.17
C GLN A 27 -4.56 -4.08 -5.97
N GLN A 28 -3.81 -4.24 -4.90
CA GLN A 28 -4.06 -3.48 -3.67
C GLN A 28 -3.61 -2.02 -3.84
N ILE A 29 -4.35 -1.12 -3.23
CA ILE A 29 -4.01 0.31 -3.16
C ILE A 29 -3.13 0.56 -1.94
N ARG A 30 -2.00 1.21 -2.16
CA ARG A 30 -1.09 1.65 -1.11
C ARG A 30 -1.50 3.02 -0.56
N THR A 31 -1.75 3.99 -1.45
CA THR A 31 -2.16 5.34 -1.07
C THR A 31 -3.29 5.83 -1.96
N ASN A 32 -4.22 6.59 -1.38
CA ASN A 32 -5.32 7.23 -2.10
C ASN A 32 -5.75 8.50 -1.36
N PHE A 33 -5.15 9.63 -1.71
CA PHE A 33 -5.41 10.90 -1.04
C PHE A 33 -5.35 12.07 -2.01
N ARG A 34 -5.91 13.21 -1.58
CA ARG A 34 -5.75 14.52 -2.23
C ARG A 34 -5.01 15.46 -1.29
N SER A 35 -3.99 16.14 -1.81
CA SER A 35 -3.23 17.16 -1.08
C SER A 35 -2.83 18.29 -2.02
N GLU A 36 -2.91 19.52 -1.57
CA GLU A 36 -2.56 20.72 -2.36
C GLU A 36 -3.26 20.79 -3.73
N GLY A 37 -4.49 20.29 -3.80
CA GLY A 37 -5.28 20.23 -5.03
C GLY A 37 -4.93 19.09 -5.98
N MET A 38 -3.88 18.33 -5.69
CA MET A 38 -3.47 17.15 -6.48
C MET A 38 -4.02 15.87 -5.86
N THR A 39 -4.45 14.94 -6.70
CA THR A 39 -4.84 13.59 -6.28
C THR A 39 -3.66 12.63 -6.46
N HIS A 40 -3.34 11.85 -5.43
CA HIS A 40 -2.29 10.86 -5.43
C HIS A 40 -2.88 9.47 -5.16
N ILE A 41 -2.76 8.57 -6.11
CA ILE A 41 -3.21 7.19 -5.95
C ILE A 41 -2.06 6.28 -6.37
N SER A 42 -1.53 5.49 -5.44
CA SER A 42 -0.51 4.49 -5.74
C SER A 42 -0.97 3.09 -5.39
N THR A 43 -0.43 2.12 -6.10
CA THR A 43 -0.70 0.70 -5.88
C THR A 43 0.40 0.08 -5.04
N GLU A 44 0.15 -1.11 -4.48
CA GLU A 44 1.22 -1.93 -3.92
C GLU A 44 2.12 -2.49 -5.02
N SER A 45 3.34 -2.84 -4.63
CA SER A 45 4.28 -3.45 -5.56
C SER A 45 3.88 -4.87 -5.91
N GLU A 46 3.96 -5.21 -7.20
CA GLU A 46 3.77 -6.57 -7.70
C GLU A 46 5.03 -7.03 -8.43
N ARG A 47 5.42 -8.28 -8.20
CA ARG A 47 6.66 -8.83 -8.76
C ARG A 47 6.49 -9.32 -10.18
N LEU A 48 7.44 -8.91 -11.04
CA LEU A 48 7.59 -9.41 -12.39
C LEU A 48 9.09 -9.69 -12.65
N GLN A 49 9.47 -10.95 -12.81
CA GLN A 49 10.86 -11.40 -12.87
C GLN A 49 11.62 -11.02 -11.58
N ASP A 50 12.70 -10.24 -11.65
CA ASP A 50 13.46 -9.71 -10.52
C ASP A 50 13.15 -8.24 -10.18
N MET A 51 12.10 -7.70 -10.79
CA MET A 51 11.58 -6.35 -10.56
C MET A 51 10.35 -6.40 -9.68
N ASP A 52 10.28 -5.52 -8.69
CA ASP A 52 9.04 -5.19 -7.99
C ASP A 52 8.51 -3.88 -8.59
N LEU A 53 7.33 -3.92 -9.21
CA LEU A 53 6.73 -2.80 -9.96
C LEU A 53 5.55 -2.21 -9.20
N ARG A 54 5.47 -0.88 -9.18
CA ARG A 54 4.37 -0.12 -8.61
C ARG A 54 4.05 1.06 -9.51
N VAL A 55 2.78 1.43 -9.57
CA VAL A 55 2.31 2.60 -10.31
C VAL A 55 1.69 3.61 -9.35
N GLU A 56 2.04 4.88 -9.51
CA GLU A 56 1.35 6.01 -8.92
C GLU A 56 0.72 6.86 -10.03
N CYS A 57 -0.50 7.30 -9.84
CA CYS A 57 -1.16 8.31 -10.67
C CYS A 57 -1.30 9.59 -9.88
N VAL A 58 -0.79 10.68 -10.44
CA VAL A 58 -0.97 12.05 -9.91
C VAL A 58 -1.96 12.78 -10.81
N GLY A 59 -3.12 13.14 -10.26
CA GLY A 59 -4.12 13.95 -10.93
C GLY A 59 -3.97 15.42 -10.53
N PHE A 60 -3.87 16.29 -11.52
CA PHE A 60 -3.72 17.74 -11.32
C PHE A 60 -5.08 18.44 -11.32
N PRO A 61 -5.17 19.69 -10.77
CA PRO A 61 -6.42 20.45 -10.72
C PRO A 61 -7.01 20.78 -12.10
N ASP A 62 -6.20 20.81 -13.14
CA ASP A 62 -6.62 21.04 -14.54
C ASP A 62 -7.18 19.79 -15.22
N GLY A 63 -7.22 18.67 -14.50
CA GLY A 63 -7.70 17.36 -15.00
C GLY A 63 -6.63 16.55 -15.73
N SER A 64 -5.40 17.07 -15.88
CA SER A 64 -4.31 16.28 -16.44
C SER A 64 -3.85 15.18 -15.48
N LEU A 65 -3.29 14.10 -16.04
CA LEU A 65 -2.78 12.95 -15.30
C LEU A 65 -1.31 12.72 -15.63
N MET A 66 -0.52 12.46 -14.62
CA MET A 66 0.85 11.97 -14.74
C MET A 66 0.97 10.63 -14.02
N TYR A 67 1.59 9.67 -14.66
CA TYR A 67 1.91 8.39 -14.05
C TYR A 67 3.37 8.35 -13.64
N GLN A 68 3.64 7.70 -12.53
CA GLN A 68 4.98 7.40 -12.07
C GLN A 68 5.12 5.89 -11.96
N LEU A 69 6.06 5.34 -12.69
CA LEU A 69 6.41 3.93 -12.63
C LEU A 69 7.60 3.76 -11.69
N TYR A 70 7.39 3.08 -10.60
CA TYR A 70 8.45 2.67 -9.68
C TYR A 70 8.92 1.27 -10.05
N VAL A 71 10.23 1.11 -10.12
CA VAL A 71 10.88 -0.17 -10.43
C VAL A 71 11.94 -0.43 -9.37
N ASP A 72 11.67 -1.36 -8.47
CA ASP A 72 12.59 -1.78 -7.44
C ASP A 72 13.31 -3.06 -7.90
N LEU A 73 14.64 -3.01 -7.96
CA LEU A 73 15.49 -4.11 -8.44
C LEU A 73 16.32 -4.66 -7.29
N ARG A 74 16.26 -5.98 -7.08
CA ARG A 74 17.07 -6.68 -6.07
C ARG A 74 18.29 -7.31 -6.75
N GLN A 75 19.45 -6.64 -6.68
CA GLN A 75 20.64 -7.03 -7.43
C GLN A 75 21.95 -6.84 -6.67
N LYS A 76 23.02 -7.48 -7.18
CA LYS A 76 24.43 -7.21 -6.89
C LYS A 76 25.11 -6.84 -8.23
N PRO A 77 25.89 -5.78 -8.26
CA PRO A 77 26.15 -4.75 -7.24
C PRO A 77 25.04 -3.71 -7.16
N ALA A 78 25.15 -2.83 -6.14
CA ALA A 78 24.38 -1.59 -6.13
C ALA A 78 24.80 -0.72 -7.32
N PHE A 79 23.84 -0.06 -7.96
CA PHE A 79 24.11 0.89 -9.02
C PHE A 79 23.48 2.27 -8.72
N THR A 80 23.90 3.28 -9.45
CA THR A 80 23.36 4.64 -9.37
C THR A 80 22.81 5.01 -10.72
N ALA A 81 21.48 5.16 -10.81
CA ALA A 81 20.82 5.70 -12.00
C ALA A 81 20.56 7.19 -11.82
N PRO A 82 21.31 8.08 -12.51
CA PRO A 82 21.16 9.52 -12.35
C PRO A 82 19.77 10.00 -12.76
N LYS A 83 19.35 11.15 -12.20
CA LYS A 83 18.16 11.86 -12.69
C LYS A 83 18.33 12.22 -14.16
N GLY A 84 17.27 12.02 -14.95
CA GLY A 84 17.24 12.33 -16.37
C GLY A 84 17.75 11.22 -17.30
N VAL A 85 18.32 10.10 -16.75
CA VAL A 85 18.55 8.92 -17.59
C VAL A 85 17.23 8.28 -17.97
N LYS A 86 17.22 7.58 -19.10
CA LYS A 86 15.96 7.10 -19.68
C LYS A 86 15.72 5.61 -19.43
N MET A 87 14.49 5.31 -19.17
CA MET A 87 13.94 4.00 -19.46
C MET A 87 13.49 3.98 -20.93
N THR A 88 13.69 2.86 -21.64
CA THR A 88 13.15 2.67 -22.98
C THR A 88 12.34 1.38 -23.03
N ALA A 89 11.05 1.48 -23.36
CA ALA A 89 10.19 0.34 -23.61
C ALA A 89 9.97 0.19 -25.13
N THR A 90 10.29 -0.98 -25.70
CA THR A 90 10.03 -1.29 -27.10
C THR A 90 8.65 -1.94 -27.22
N LEU A 91 7.85 -1.42 -28.12
CA LEU A 91 6.47 -1.85 -28.36
C LEU A 91 6.39 -2.89 -29.49
N PRO A 92 5.33 -3.72 -29.55
CA PRO A 92 5.04 -4.52 -30.71
C PRO A 92 4.93 -3.64 -31.98
N GLY A 93 5.60 -4.05 -33.05
CA GLY A 93 5.62 -3.26 -34.30
C GLY A 93 6.73 -2.23 -34.41
N GLY A 94 7.68 -2.17 -33.45
CA GLY A 94 8.92 -1.38 -33.55
C GLY A 94 8.84 0.04 -33.03
N GLY A 95 7.72 0.46 -32.44
CA GLY A 95 7.63 1.72 -31.70
C GLY A 95 8.33 1.64 -30.33
N PHE A 96 8.54 2.78 -29.69
CA PHE A 96 9.08 2.83 -28.33
C PHE A 96 8.44 3.95 -27.50
N VAL A 97 8.44 3.75 -26.18
CA VAL A 97 8.18 4.78 -25.16
C VAL A 97 9.46 5.03 -24.39
N ARG A 98 9.76 6.29 -24.14
CA ARG A 98 10.88 6.71 -23.28
C ARG A 98 10.37 7.53 -22.12
N ALA A 99 10.90 7.25 -20.93
CA ALA A 99 10.56 8.00 -19.74
C ALA A 99 11.82 8.39 -18.97
N ASP A 100 11.83 9.60 -18.43
CA ASP A 100 12.96 10.11 -17.68
C ASP A 100 12.92 9.62 -16.23
N GLN A 101 14.07 9.22 -15.71
CA GLN A 101 14.27 8.98 -14.28
C GLN A 101 14.07 10.29 -13.52
N ILE A 102 13.09 10.33 -12.62
CA ILE A 102 12.74 11.51 -11.83
C ILE A 102 13.14 11.39 -10.35
N GLY A 103 13.73 10.26 -9.96
CA GLY A 103 14.24 10.04 -8.60
C GLY A 103 15.39 10.99 -8.27
N ARG A 104 15.92 10.85 -7.05
CA ARG A 104 17.13 11.60 -6.62
C ARG A 104 18.32 11.17 -7.48
N ASP A 105 19.30 12.07 -7.62
CA ASP A 105 20.56 11.78 -8.33
C ASP A 105 21.35 10.62 -7.69
N ASP A 106 21.11 10.36 -6.41
CA ASP A 106 21.56 9.15 -5.72
C ASP A 106 20.32 8.31 -5.34
N PRO A 107 19.95 7.30 -6.15
CA PRO A 107 18.80 6.44 -5.84
C PRO A 107 19.02 5.75 -4.51
N THR A 108 17.96 5.66 -3.74
CA THR A 108 18.01 5.04 -2.42
C THR A 108 18.47 3.59 -2.55
N LYS A 109 19.71 3.34 -2.17
CA LYS A 109 20.29 1.99 -2.11
C LYS A 109 20.06 1.44 -0.72
N SER A 110 19.40 0.30 -0.62
CA SER A 110 19.27 -0.39 0.64
C SER A 110 19.89 -1.77 0.51
N ARG A 111 20.82 -2.09 1.41
CA ARG A 111 21.37 -3.43 1.50
C ARG A 111 20.36 -4.32 2.22
N LEU A 112 20.02 -5.44 1.59
CA LEU A 112 19.10 -6.43 2.14
C LEU A 112 19.86 -7.47 2.98
N GLU A 113 19.14 -8.21 3.81
CA GLU A 113 19.71 -9.25 4.69
C GLU A 113 20.42 -10.38 3.91
N ASP A 114 19.95 -10.69 2.71
CA ASP A 114 20.57 -11.65 1.79
C ASP A 114 21.82 -11.11 1.08
N GLY A 115 22.22 -9.87 1.41
CA GLY A 115 23.39 -9.19 0.84
C GLY A 115 23.17 -8.67 -0.57
N LEU A 116 21.95 -8.67 -1.09
CA LEU A 116 21.55 -7.93 -2.28
C LEU A 116 21.36 -6.46 -1.97
N TYR A 117 21.26 -5.65 -3.00
CA TYR A 117 20.86 -4.25 -2.89
C TYR A 117 19.48 -4.05 -3.53
N LEU A 118 18.65 -3.28 -2.86
CA LEU A 118 17.41 -2.76 -3.41
C LEU A 118 17.72 -1.44 -4.12
N ASN A 119 17.70 -1.45 -5.45
CA ASN A 119 17.91 -0.27 -6.27
C ASN A 119 16.55 0.25 -6.73
N ARG A 120 16.19 1.47 -6.33
CA ARG A 120 14.88 2.07 -6.59
C ARG A 120 14.97 3.05 -7.75
N LEU A 121 14.20 2.80 -8.79
CA LEU A 121 14.06 3.66 -9.96
C LEU A 121 12.66 4.22 -10.03
N ARG A 122 12.51 5.44 -10.54
CA ARG A 122 11.22 6.10 -10.65
C ARG A 122 11.15 6.89 -11.96
N TYR A 123 10.18 6.57 -12.79
CA TYR A 123 10.03 7.15 -14.11
C TYR A 123 8.73 7.91 -14.24
N ALA A 124 8.76 9.13 -14.83
CA ALA A 124 7.57 9.88 -15.16
C ALA A 124 7.05 9.51 -16.55
N LEU A 125 5.75 9.30 -16.65
CA LEU A 125 5.04 8.95 -17.87
C LEU A 125 3.80 9.85 -18.00
N GLU A 126 3.63 10.45 -19.16
CA GLU A 126 2.37 11.10 -19.50
C GLU A 126 1.30 10.06 -19.81
N ALA A 127 0.01 10.45 -19.69
CA ALA A 127 -1.09 9.54 -19.96
C ALA A 127 -1.04 8.88 -21.36
N PRO A 128 -0.69 9.58 -22.46
CA PRO A 128 -0.57 8.94 -23.78
C PRO A 128 0.55 7.89 -23.85
N ASP A 129 1.64 8.05 -23.09
CA ASP A 129 2.72 7.06 -23.08
C ASP A 129 2.36 5.85 -22.22
N MET A 130 1.66 6.06 -21.09
CA MET A 130 1.08 4.95 -20.33
C MET A 130 0.12 4.13 -21.18
N GLU A 131 -0.77 4.77 -21.96
CA GLU A 131 -1.67 4.07 -22.88
C GLU A 131 -0.93 3.21 -23.91
N LYS A 132 0.22 3.68 -24.45
CA LYS A 132 1.04 2.88 -25.34
C LYS A 132 1.60 1.63 -24.64
N LEU A 133 2.12 1.80 -23.41
CA LEU A 133 2.63 0.67 -22.62
C LEU A 133 1.55 -0.36 -22.30
N LEU A 134 0.30 0.07 -22.08
CA LEU A 134 -0.83 -0.83 -21.83
C LEU A 134 -1.21 -1.69 -23.05
N ARG A 135 -0.84 -1.26 -24.26
CA ARG A 135 -1.13 -2.02 -25.52
C ARG A 135 -0.13 -3.14 -25.79
N GLY A 136 1.01 -3.13 -25.13
CA GLY A 136 2.01 -4.17 -25.27
C GLY A 136 3.45 -3.63 -25.09
N VAL A 137 4.29 -4.40 -24.40
CA VAL A 137 5.72 -4.13 -24.27
C VAL A 137 6.50 -5.41 -24.52
N GLN A 138 7.41 -5.38 -25.49
CA GLN A 138 8.29 -6.51 -25.81
C GLN A 138 9.56 -6.52 -24.96
N THR A 139 10.19 -5.35 -24.83
CA THR A 139 11.41 -5.20 -24.04
C THR A 139 11.39 -3.91 -23.22
N LEU A 140 12.05 -3.94 -22.08
CA LEU A 140 12.29 -2.79 -21.21
C LEU A 140 13.80 -2.66 -20.98
N GLU A 141 14.35 -1.50 -21.25
CA GLU A 141 15.74 -1.15 -20.97
C GLU A 141 15.78 -0.08 -19.89
N LEU A 142 16.51 -0.35 -18.82
CA LEU A 142 16.68 0.52 -17.66
C LEU A 142 18.16 0.90 -17.57
N VAL A 143 18.48 2.18 -17.77
CA VAL A 143 19.84 2.68 -17.63
C VAL A 143 20.22 2.68 -16.14
N THR A 144 21.40 2.09 -15.85
CA THR A 144 21.84 1.82 -14.47
C THR A 144 23.05 2.66 -14.03
N GLY A 145 23.52 3.57 -14.88
CA GLY A 145 24.71 4.39 -14.64
C GLY A 145 24.71 5.71 -15.38
N TRP A 146 25.83 6.41 -15.31
CA TRP A 146 26.08 7.64 -16.08
C TRP A 146 26.30 7.39 -17.58
N ASN A 147 26.80 6.19 -17.91
CA ASN A 147 26.94 5.79 -19.29
C ASN A 147 25.60 5.22 -19.78
N PRO A 148 25.01 5.75 -20.87
CA PRO A 148 23.75 5.24 -21.40
C PRO A 148 23.85 3.81 -21.94
N ASP A 149 25.07 3.29 -22.18
CA ASP A 149 25.29 1.90 -22.55
C ASP A 149 25.26 0.91 -21.36
N ASP A 150 25.28 1.44 -20.13
CA ASP A 150 25.11 0.64 -18.90
C ASP A 150 23.63 0.49 -18.62
N TYR A 151 23.00 -0.57 -19.14
CA TYR A 151 21.58 -0.82 -18.92
C TYR A 151 21.28 -2.30 -18.64
N LEU A 152 20.17 -2.52 -17.97
CA LEU A 152 19.52 -3.83 -17.81
C LEU A 152 18.43 -3.94 -18.86
N ARG A 153 18.34 -5.11 -19.49
CA ARG A 153 17.33 -5.39 -20.51
C ARG A 153 16.45 -6.57 -20.09
N TYR A 154 15.17 -6.32 -20.08
CA TYR A 154 14.14 -7.29 -19.81
C TYR A 154 13.34 -7.59 -21.07
N SER A 155 13.02 -8.86 -21.30
CA SER A 155 12.16 -9.29 -22.40
C SER A 155 10.92 -9.95 -21.80
N PHE A 156 9.75 -9.61 -22.35
CA PHE A 156 8.48 -10.08 -21.86
C PHE A 156 7.81 -10.97 -22.89
N LYS A 157 7.27 -12.09 -22.43
CA LYS A 157 6.40 -12.99 -23.21
C LYS A 157 4.95 -12.71 -22.84
N ASP A 158 4.06 -12.96 -23.78
CA ASP A 158 2.61 -12.97 -23.56
C ASP A 158 2.08 -11.67 -22.92
N ASP A 159 2.66 -10.52 -23.29
CA ASP A 159 2.26 -9.19 -22.79
C ASP A 159 2.28 -9.05 -21.24
N ALA A 160 3.09 -9.86 -20.56
CA ALA A 160 3.10 -9.94 -19.09
C ALA A 160 3.29 -8.58 -18.39
N PHE A 161 4.18 -7.73 -18.93
CA PHE A 161 4.41 -6.39 -18.41
C PHE A 161 3.19 -5.48 -18.56
N SER A 162 2.59 -5.47 -19.75
CA SER A 162 1.41 -4.64 -20.02
C SER A 162 0.17 -5.12 -19.27
N ALA A 163 0.01 -6.44 -19.10
CA ALA A 163 -1.04 -7.01 -18.29
C ALA A 163 -0.89 -6.61 -16.81
N LEU A 164 0.34 -6.58 -16.29
CA LEU A 164 0.63 -6.10 -14.96
C LEU A 164 0.27 -4.61 -14.82
N LEU A 165 0.78 -3.75 -15.72
CA LEU A 165 0.44 -2.32 -15.72
C LEU A 165 -1.06 -2.07 -15.80
N LYS A 166 -1.78 -2.89 -16.59
CA LYS A 166 -3.23 -2.77 -16.71
C LYS A 166 -3.93 -3.01 -15.36
N ARG A 167 -3.52 -4.04 -14.60
CA ARG A 167 -4.09 -4.29 -13.26
C ARG A 167 -3.87 -3.10 -12.33
N HIS A 168 -2.66 -2.51 -12.34
CA HIS A 168 -2.37 -1.31 -11.56
C HIS A 168 -3.27 -0.13 -11.96
N CYS A 169 -3.41 0.14 -13.26
CA CYS A 169 -4.23 1.25 -13.74
C CYS A 169 -5.72 1.02 -13.44
N ASP A 170 -6.23 -0.19 -13.62
CA ASP A 170 -7.64 -0.53 -13.30
C ASP A 170 -7.92 -0.31 -11.80
N ALA A 171 -7.00 -0.71 -10.92
CA ALA A 171 -7.12 -0.48 -9.48
C ALA A 171 -7.10 1.02 -9.12
N ILE A 172 -6.23 1.81 -9.76
CA ILE A 172 -6.18 3.28 -9.58
C ILE A 172 -7.49 3.93 -9.97
N VAL A 173 -8.06 3.53 -11.12
CA VAL A 173 -9.37 4.05 -11.58
C VAL A 173 -10.48 3.73 -10.59
N GLU A 174 -10.52 2.52 -10.05
CA GLU A 174 -11.51 2.14 -9.04
C GLU A 174 -11.32 2.94 -7.74
N ALA A 175 -10.08 3.05 -7.27
CA ALA A 175 -9.74 3.75 -6.05
C ALA A 175 -10.04 5.26 -6.12
N SER A 176 -9.98 5.87 -7.31
CA SER A 176 -10.23 7.31 -7.49
C SER A 176 -11.63 7.75 -7.05
N LYS A 177 -12.57 6.81 -6.95
CA LYS A 177 -13.94 7.06 -6.48
C LYS A 177 -14.03 7.36 -4.99
N GLY A 178 -13.01 6.98 -4.19
CA GLY A 178 -12.98 7.14 -2.73
C GLY A 178 -11.74 7.88 -2.22
N THR A 179 -11.26 8.89 -2.94
CA THR A 179 -10.07 9.66 -2.56
C THR A 179 -10.31 10.49 -1.29
N ILE A 180 -9.40 10.40 -0.33
CA ILE A 180 -9.42 11.16 0.92
C ILE A 180 -8.72 12.50 0.73
N ASP A 181 -9.34 13.60 1.19
CA ASP A 181 -8.75 14.93 1.16
C ASP A 181 -7.96 15.22 2.45
N LEU A 182 -6.64 15.27 2.35
CA LEU A 182 -5.73 15.56 3.46
C LEU A 182 -5.58 17.05 3.79
N ASN A 183 -6.13 17.95 2.97
CA ASN A 183 -6.16 19.39 3.27
C ASN A 183 -7.28 19.74 4.25
N VAL A 184 -8.25 18.83 4.41
CA VAL A 184 -9.30 19.02 5.41
C VAL A 184 -8.73 18.57 6.76
N GLU A 185 -8.55 19.52 7.69
CA GLU A 185 -8.22 19.14 9.05
C GLU A 185 -9.23 18.09 9.55
N PRO A 186 -8.77 16.84 9.58
CA PRO A 186 -8.37 16.27 10.85
C PRO A 186 -7.13 15.38 10.82
N ALA A 187 -6.52 15.13 9.66
CA ALA A 187 -5.41 14.18 9.57
C ALA A 187 -4.17 14.55 10.42
N GLY A 188 -4.10 15.83 10.83
CA GLY A 188 -3.08 16.27 11.77
C GLY A 188 -1.73 16.57 11.11
N ARG A 189 -0.76 16.86 11.95
CA ARG A 189 0.62 17.17 11.57
C ARG A 189 1.47 15.92 11.71
N VAL A 190 2.36 15.65 10.73
CA VAL A 190 3.37 14.60 10.88
C VAL A 190 4.59 15.13 11.63
N VAL A 191 5.04 14.36 12.59
CA VAL A 191 6.31 14.55 13.27
C VAL A 191 7.27 13.47 12.82
N GLN A 192 8.44 13.89 12.33
CA GLN A 192 9.52 12.98 11.97
C GLN A 192 10.58 12.98 13.07
N SER A 193 10.92 11.79 13.56
CA SER A 193 12.03 11.56 14.46
C SER A 193 12.92 10.44 13.93
N GLY A 194 14.04 10.80 13.31
CA GLY A 194 14.93 9.83 12.67
C GLY A 194 14.23 9.06 11.54
N SER A 195 14.03 7.77 11.74
CA SER A 195 13.33 6.88 10.79
C SER A 195 11.83 6.70 11.12
N ILE A 196 11.27 7.45 12.05
CA ILE A 196 9.88 7.32 12.49
C ILE A 196 9.09 8.53 12.01
N LEU A 197 7.98 8.27 11.35
CA LEU A 197 6.95 9.25 11.04
C LEU A 197 5.73 8.97 11.93
N THR A 198 5.24 9.98 12.63
CA THR A 198 4.10 9.84 13.53
C THR A 198 3.09 10.95 13.26
N ALA A 199 1.82 10.61 13.14
CA ALA A 199 0.75 11.60 13.16
C ALA A 199 0.69 12.26 14.54
N SER A 200 1.00 13.55 14.64
CA SER A 200 1.15 14.24 15.93
C SER A 200 -0.16 14.50 16.67
N LYS A 201 -1.29 14.40 15.97
CA LYS A 201 -2.63 14.61 16.51
C LYS A 201 -3.39 13.30 16.47
N PRO A 202 -3.77 12.74 17.61
CA PRO A 202 -4.67 11.61 17.64
C PRO A 202 -6.00 11.96 16.97
N LEU A 203 -6.52 11.04 16.15
CA LEU A 203 -7.89 11.14 15.63
C LEU A 203 -8.83 10.39 16.54
N VAL A 204 -10.04 10.96 16.72
CA VAL A 204 -11.06 10.36 17.58
C VAL A 204 -11.89 9.39 16.75
N ALA A 205 -11.96 8.13 17.23
CA ALA A 205 -12.93 7.17 16.76
C ALA A 205 -14.02 6.99 17.81
N ASP A 206 -15.27 6.91 17.39
CA ASP A 206 -16.42 6.80 18.26
C ASP A 206 -16.89 5.33 18.36
N GLY A 207 -16.87 4.81 19.58
CA GLY A 207 -17.56 3.58 19.94
C GLY A 207 -18.93 3.88 20.57
N ALA A 208 -19.74 2.84 20.75
CA ALA A 208 -21.04 2.96 21.40
C ALA A 208 -20.92 3.30 22.89
N ALA A 209 -19.88 2.79 23.55
CA ALA A 209 -19.61 3.02 24.97
C ALA A 209 -18.39 3.91 25.21
N LEU A 210 -17.40 3.90 24.31
CA LEU A 210 -16.11 4.56 24.49
C LEU A 210 -15.75 5.45 23.29
N LYS A 211 -14.84 6.38 23.54
CA LYS A 211 -14.08 7.07 22.47
C LYS A 211 -12.67 6.54 22.45
N TYR A 212 -12.07 6.52 21.27
CA TYR A 212 -10.72 6.05 21.05
C TYR A 212 -9.89 7.17 20.44
N ASN A 213 -8.81 7.58 21.13
CA ASN A 213 -7.83 8.51 20.56
C ASN A 213 -6.76 7.69 19.85
N VAL A 214 -6.87 7.60 18.53
CA VAL A 214 -6.04 6.74 17.67
C VAL A 214 -4.86 7.51 17.13
N ILE A 215 -3.66 6.94 17.21
CA ILE A 215 -2.45 7.48 16.59
C ILE A 215 -1.68 6.35 15.90
N LEU A 216 -1.21 6.63 14.69
CA LEU A 216 -0.42 5.72 13.89
C LEU A 216 1.00 6.25 13.75
N SER A 217 1.99 5.37 13.90
CA SER A 217 3.39 5.65 13.60
C SER A 217 3.89 4.67 12.55
N HIS A 218 4.66 5.19 11.60
CA HIS A 218 5.31 4.40 10.56
C HIS A 218 6.82 4.44 10.77
N LEU A 219 7.43 3.29 10.92
CA LEU A 219 8.85 3.10 11.10
C LEU A 219 9.46 2.63 9.79
N TYR A 220 10.44 3.36 9.30
CA TYR A 220 11.15 3.02 8.08
C TYR A 220 12.64 2.81 8.36
N TYR A 221 13.10 1.58 8.19
CA TYR A 221 14.50 1.19 8.37
C TYR A 221 15.25 1.30 7.04
N LYS A 222 15.97 2.42 6.85
CA LYS A 222 16.67 2.71 5.59
C LYS A 222 17.66 1.61 5.16
N GLU A 223 18.31 0.95 6.13
CA GLU A 223 19.34 -0.06 5.86
C GLU A 223 18.77 -1.39 5.37
N SER A 224 17.60 -1.79 5.86
CA SER A 224 16.95 -3.05 5.52
C SER A 224 15.78 -2.90 4.55
N ALA A 225 15.38 -1.66 4.23
CA ALA A 225 14.15 -1.34 3.53
C ALA A 225 12.89 -1.96 4.20
N LYS A 226 12.99 -2.24 5.50
CA LYS A 226 11.89 -2.77 6.29
C LYS A 226 11.00 -1.63 6.75
N GLU A 227 9.70 -1.87 6.70
CA GLU A 227 8.67 -0.97 7.19
C GLU A 227 7.91 -1.70 8.29
N ASP A 228 7.80 -1.07 9.47
CA ASP A 228 6.94 -1.53 10.56
C ASP A 228 5.94 -0.40 10.90
N VAL A 229 4.84 -0.75 11.51
CA VAL A 229 3.86 0.23 11.99
C VAL A 229 3.54 -0.03 13.45
N ASP A 230 3.34 1.07 14.17
CA ASP A 230 2.88 1.08 15.56
C ASP A 230 1.51 1.75 15.59
N LEU A 231 0.49 0.99 15.99
CA LEU A 231 -0.87 1.45 16.21
C LEU A 231 -1.07 1.64 17.71
N ALA A 232 -1.16 2.87 18.15
CA ALA A 232 -1.47 3.21 19.53
C ALA A 232 -2.84 3.85 19.63
N PHE A 233 -3.62 3.51 20.67
CA PHE A 233 -4.84 4.22 20.98
C PHE A 233 -5.18 4.22 22.47
N GLN A 234 -5.79 5.32 22.89
CA GLN A 234 -6.23 5.50 24.27
C GLN A 234 -7.74 5.33 24.36
N LEU A 235 -8.20 4.63 25.41
CA LEU A 235 -9.60 4.55 25.76
C LEU A 235 -10.04 5.85 26.45
N GLY A 236 -11.00 6.55 25.87
CA GLY A 236 -11.57 7.78 26.40
C GLY A 236 -12.60 7.48 27.49
N THR A 237 -12.12 7.14 28.68
CA THR A 237 -12.95 6.78 29.84
C THR A 237 -12.27 7.17 31.15
N GLU A 238 -13.08 7.45 32.18
CA GLU A 238 -12.59 7.67 33.56
C GLU A 238 -12.30 6.34 34.27
N LYS A 239 -12.98 5.25 33.87
CA LYS A 239 -12.72 3.92 34.39
C LYS A 239 -11.34 3.44 33.98
N GLN A 240 -10.57 2.92 34.93
CA GLN A 240 -9.24 2.37 34.66
C GLN A 240 -9.38 0.89 34.25
N TYR A 241 -8.98 0.59 33.02
CA TYR A 241 -8.84 -0.77 32.51
C TYR A 241 -7.36 -1.13 32.45
N GLY A 242 -6.92 -2.07 33.29
CA GLY A 242 -5.57 -2.63 33.20
C GLY A 242 -5.52 -3.59 32.02
N ILE A 243 -4.56 -3.42 31.13
CA ILE A 243 -4.35 -4.25 29.95
C ILE A 243 -2.93 -4.79 30.02
N GLU A 244 -2.80 -6.11 30.07
CA GLU A 244 -1.51 -6.77 30.24
C GLU A 244 -0.82 -7.01 28.89
N THR A 245 0.48 -7.19 28.92
CA THR A 245 1.25 -7.66 27.79
C THR A 245 0.66 -8.97 27.25
N ASP A 246 0.65 -9.14 25.93
CA ASP A 246 0.04 -10.27 25.21
C ASP A 246 -1.48 -10.38 25.33
N ALA A 247 -2.16 -9.47 26.05
CA ALA A 247 -3.62 -9.44 26.05
C ALA A 247 -4.16 -9.25 24.63
N PRO A 248 -5.09 -10.12 24.16
CA PRO A 248 -5.59 -10.02 22.80
C PRO A 248 -6.51 -8.80 22.62
N VAL A 249 -6.28 -8.08 21.54
CA VAL A 249 -7.12 -7.02 21.02
C VAL A 249 -7.66 -7.46 19.67
N THR A 250 -8.96 -7.69 19.57
CA THR A 250 -9.59 -8.20 18.35
C THR A 250 -10.44 -7.13 17.70
N PHE A 251 -10.14 -6.82 16.47
CA PHE A 251 -10.93 -6.00 15.57
C PHE A 251 -11.86 -6.94 14.79
N VAL A 252 -13.15 -6.71 14.86
CA VAL A 252 -14.15 -7.47 14.09
C VAL A 252 -14.66 -6.58 12.98
N LEU A 253 -14.48 -7.01 11.73
CA LEU A 253 -14.95 -6.28 10.54
C LEU A 253 -16.43 -6.61 10.27
N GLU A 254 -17.12 -5.77 9.49
CA GLU A 254 -18.54 -5.97 9.13
C GLU A 254 -18.79 -7.27 8.37
N ASP A 255 -17.81 -7.78 7.63
CA ASP A 255 -17.88 -9.05 6.91
C ASP A 255 -17.66 -10.29 7.82
N GLY A 256 -17.42 -10.07 9.11
CA GLY A 256 -17.15 -11.11 10.10
C GLY A 256 -15.68 -11.51 10.21
N THR A 257 -14.78 -10.91 9.43
CA THR A 257 -13.33 -11.13 9.56
C THR A 257 -12.85 -10.61 10.92
N GLU A 258 -12.03 -11.40 11.60
CA GLU A 258 -11.42 -11.03 12.88
C GLU A 258 -9.91 -10.85 12.72
N ILE A 259 -9.41 -9.71 13.18
CA ILE A 259 -7.97 -9.41 13.22
C ILE A 259 -7.59 -9.25 14.69
N THR A 260 -6.81 -10.18 15.21
CA THR A 260 -6.36 -10.17 16.60
C THR A 260 -4.88 -9.79 16.66
N LEU A 261 -4.57 -8.80 17.49
CA LEU A 261 -3.22 -8.31 17.74
C LEU A 261 -2.94 -8.38 19.24
N PRO A 262 -1.73 -8.77 19.66
CA PRO A 262 -1.38 -8.76 21.08
C PRO A 262 -1.02 -7.34 21.53
N GLN A 263 -1.37 -7.00 22.76
CA GLN A 263 -0.85 -5.84 23.46
C GLN A 263 0.67 -6.01 23.68
N THR A 264 1.44 -4.96 23.44
CA THR A 264 2.91 -5.07 23.48
C THR A 264 3.53 -4.82 24.84
N ARG A 265 2.79 -4.18 25.75
CA ARG A 265 3.26 -3.85 27.12
C ARG A 265 2.08 -3.63 28.08
N ASP A 266 2.35 -3.77 29.38
CA ASP A 266 1.36 -3.46 30.43
C ASP A 266 1.02 -1.98 30.46
N GLU A 267 -0.28 -1.66 30.38
CA GLU A 267 -0.76 -0.27 30.38
C GLU A 267 -2.14 -0.14 31.05
N VAL A 268 -2.53 1.08 31.34
CA VAL A 268 -3.87 1.43 31.82
C VAL A 268 -4.51 2.36 30.80
N ASN A 269 -5.63 1.93 30.23
CA ASN A 269 -6.40 2.65 29.20
C ASN A 269 -5.60 2.98 27.93
N PHE A 270 -4.42 2.39 27.71
CA PHE A 270 -3.65 2.54 26.50
C PHE A 270 -3.36 1.18 25.85
N LEU A 271 -3.42 1.17 24.53
CA LEU A 271 -3.08 0.01 23.71
C LEU A 271 -1.98 0.38 22.75
N TYR A 272 -1.01 -0.55 22.61
CA TYR A 272 0.13 -0.46 21.68
C TYR A 272 0.24 -1.78 20.92
N LEU A 273 0.00 -1.73 19.62
CA LEU A 273 -0.12 -2.89 18.76
C LEU A 273 0.83 -2.75 17.57
N TYR A 274 1.41 -3.86 17.12
CA TYR A 274 2.26 -3.91 15.92
C TYR A 274 1.58 -4.74 14.83
N PRO A 275 0.62 -4.15 14.09
CA PRO A 275 0.03 -4.83 12.94
C PRO A 275 1.06 -4.99 11.82
N SER A 276 1.00 -6.09 11.08
CA SER A 276 1.66 -6.15 9.78
C SER A 276 1.03 -5.13 8.82
N MET A 277 1.74 -4.80 7.74
CA MET A 277 1.20 -3.87 6.74
C MET A 277 -0.12 -4.37 6.11
N ASP A 278 -0.28 -5.69 5.93
CA ASP A 278 -1.51 -6.27 5.41
C ASP A 278 -2.66 -6.17 6.43
N GLN A 279 -2.39 -6.42 7.72
CA GLN A 279 -3.37 -6.22 8.79
C GLN A 279 -3.76 -4.75 8.91
N LEU A 280 -2.78 -3.83 8.88
CA LEU A 280 -3.07 -2.39 8.93
C LEU A 280 -3.96 -1.96 7.77
N ARG A 281 -3.69 -2.43 6.54
CA ARG A 281 -4.55 -2.15 5.38
C ARG A 281 -5.95 -2.67 5.58
N SER A 282 -6.07 -3.92 6.04
CA SER A 282 -7.39 -4.51 6.32
C SER A 282 -8.16 -3.68 7.35
N LEU A 283 -7.49 -3.15 8.36
CA LEU A 283 -8.10 -2.26 9.36
C LEU A 283 -8.43 -0.88 8.80
N ALA A 284 -7.55 -0.29 7.98
CA ALA A 284 -7.72 1.06 7.44
C ALA A 284 -8.77 1.14 6.32
N TYR A 285 -8.88 0.10 5.50
CA TYR A 285 -9.83 0.05 4.38
C TYR A 285 -11.05 -0.84 4.62
N GLY A 286 -10.99 -1.68 5.66
CA GLY A 286 -12.13 -2.46 6.12
C GLY A 286 -13.12 -1.58 6.87
N ARG A 287 -14.23 -2.19 7.25
CA ARG A 287 -15.26 -1.56 8.10
C ARG A 287 -15.23 -2.26 9.45
N ILE A 288 -14.61 -1.63 10.45
CA ILE A 288 -14.55 -2.19 11.82
C ILE A 288 -15.92 -2.02 12.47
N ALA A 289 -16.57 -3.15 12.73
CA ALA A 289 -17.87 -3.20 13.39
C ALA A 289 -17.74 -3.12 14.91
N SER A 290 -16.72 -3.77 15.49
CA SER A 290 -16.50 -3.75 16.93
C SER A 290 -15.05 -4.04 17.31
N LEU A 291 -14.71 -3.65 18.56
CA LEU A 291 -13.46 -3.97 19.25
C LEU A 291 -13.76 -4.88 20.43
N ARG A 292 -12.91 -5.89 20.61
CA ARG A 292 -12.87 -6.73 21.83
C ARG A 292 -11.48 -6.63 22.43
N ILE A 293 -11.39 -6.17 23.67
CA ILE A 293 -10.14 -5.92 24.39
C ILE A 293 -10.15 -6.77 25.67
N GLN A 294 -9.17 -7.64 25.82
CA GLN A 294 -9.00 -8.37 27.07
C GLN A 294 -8.36 -7.45 28.11
N THR A 295 -9.05 -7.27 29.21
CA THR A 295 -8.56 -6.48 30.37
C THR A 295 -8.44 -7.37 31.60
N LYS A 296 -7.83 -6.87 32.68
CA LYS A 296 -7.74 -7.56 33.95
C LYS A 296 -9.12 -7.88 34.56
N ASP A 297 -10.11 -7.06 34.26
CA ASP A 297 -11.49 -7.20 34.77
C ASP A 297 -12.40 -8.07 33.87
N GLY A 298 -11.88 -8.57 32.77
CA GLY A 298 -12.62 -9.34 31.75
C GLY A 298 -12.56 -8.70 30.35
N THR A 299 -13.35 -9.24 29.43
CA THR A 299 -13.37 -8.74 28.05
C THR A 299 -14.27 -7.52 27.92
N LEU A 300 -13.70 -6.40 27.51
CA LEU A 300 -14.41 -5.21 27.06
C LEU A 300 -14.79 -5.39 25.59
N THR A 301 -16.09 -5.27 25.28
CA THR A 301 -16.57 -5.28 23.88
C THR A 301 -17.30 -3.98 23.61
N ASP A 302 -16.93 -3.30 22.51
CA ASP A 302 -17.56 -2.06 22.09
C ASP A 302 -17.81 -2.05 20.56
N ALA A 303 -19.01 -1.64 20.18
CA ALA A 303 -19.36 -1.45 18.77
C ALA A 303 -18.77 -0.13 18.26
N ILE A 304 -18.22 -0.12 17.07
CA ILE A 304 -17.68 1.09 16.44
C ILE A 304 -18.77 1.77 15.63
N LEU A 305 -18.95 3.07 15.88
CA LEU A 305 -19.98 3.86 15.22
C LEU A 305 -19.46 4.47 13.91
N ASN A 306 -20.29 4.44 12.88
CA ASN A 306 -20.07 5.13 11.60
C ASN A 306 -18.71 4.84 10.95
N ASN A 307 -18.16 3.65 11.16
CA ASN A 307 -16.83 3.26 10.65
C ASN A 307 -15.67 4.18 11.09
N SER A 308 -15.88 4.96 12.17
CA SER A 308 -14.97 6.05 12.59
C SER A 308 -13.55 5.59 12.91
N PHE A 309 -13.37 4.34 13.38
CA PHE A 309 -12.04 3.81 13.69
C PHE A 309 -11.22 3.54 12.41
N SER A 310 -11.83 2.89 11.41
CA SER A 310 -11.18 2.67 10.11
C SER A 310 -10.92 3.99 9.39
N GLU A 311 -11.83 4.96 9.49
CA GLU A 311 -11.64 6.30 8.91
C GLU A 311 -10.46 7.03 9.55
N ALA A 312 -10.34 6.99 10.88
CA ALA A 312 -9.21 7.57 11.60
C ALA A 312 -7.88 6.91 11.20
N LEU A 313 -7.85 5.57 11.12
CA LEU A 313 -6.69 4.82 10.64
C LEU A 313 -6.34 5.16 9.20
N ASN A 314 -7.34 5.17 8.32
CA ASN A 314 -7.12 5.44 6.90
C ASN A 314 -6.55 6.84 6.67
N GLN A 315 -7.09 7.87 7.30
CA GLN A 315 -6.57 9.23 7.18
C GLN A 315 -5.10 9.32 7.62
N GLN A 316 -4.75 8.74 8.77
CA GLN A 316 -3.37 8.75 9.27
C GLN A 316 -2.46 7.89 8.39
N TYR A 317 -2.91 6.74 7.94
CA TYR A 317 -2.16 5.87 7.03
C TYR A 317 -1.83 6.60 5.72
N GLN A 318 -2.80 7.25 5.07
CA GLN A 318 -2.58 8.02 3.85
C GLN A 318 -1.56 9.15 4.07
N LEU A 319 -1.71 9.89 5.17
CA LEU A 319 -0.79 10.98 5.51
C LEU A 319 0.64 10.47 5.69
N LEU A 320 0.85 9.41 6.46
CA LEU A 320 2.17 8.86 6.73
C LEU A 320 2.80 8.25 5.47
N MET A 321 2.02 7.50 4.66
CA MET A 321 2.51 6.92 3.43
C MET A 321 2.88 7.99 2.39
N SER A 322 2.14 9.10 2.31
CA SER A 322 2.47 10.21 1.42
C SER A 322 3.84 10.85 1.68
N LEU A 323 4.34 10.70 2.90
CA LEU A 323 5.59 11.32 3.37
C LEU A 323 6.75 10.33 3.47
N SER A 324 6.48 9.03 3.62
CA SER A 324 7.54 8.00 3.67
C SER A 324 8.28 7.85 2.33
N GLU A 325 7.72 8.38 1.25
CA GLU A 325 8.28 8.30 -0.12
C GLU A 325 9.11 9.54 -0.52
N LYS A 326 9.20 10.54 0.34
CA LYS A 326 10.03 11.75 0.15
C LYS A 326 11.38 11.60 0.83
#